data_b32824c4fea3af5e2c6380a9525b18a1
#
_entry.id   b32824c4fea3af5e2c6380a9525b18a1
#
_cell.length_a   1.000
_cell.length_b   1.000
_cell.length_c   1.000
_cell.angle_alpha   90.00
_cell.angle_beta   90.00
_cell.angle_gamma   90.00
#
_symmetry.space_group_name_H-M   'P 1'
#
loop_
_entity.id
_entity.type
_entity.pdbx_description
1 polymer ?
#
loop_
_entity_poly.entity_id
_entity_poly.type
_entity_poly.pdbx_seq_one_letter_code
_entity_poly.pdbx_strand_id
1 'polypeptide(L)'
;MTLRGTGLPAAAAQRRTTSPWLKRATLVGVLSLAAVSLSGCSWSQALGLGWPEGITPEAHHNRHFWVGVVIASLIVGVIVWGLIFWCMIAYRKRATDTELPRQFGYNMPLELVLTVIPFLIISVLFYFTVVVQEDMLEITDDPEVVVDVTAFQWNWKFGYNKIEFADGDYTYDGAQPERAEALASVPTGVDEHGKKRVGTVAGRNTEDRSWLYFDEVETLGTTDEVPVLVVPTGKRIEFRLIATDVIHAFFVPEFLFKRDMMPFPEANNTVNVFQVSEITKEGAFVGHCAEMCGTYHSMMNFELRAVTPNEFKSYMDKRRDGLTNAQALTAIGQEPLAQTTRPFDGRRGLRVSQANS
;
A
#
# COMPACT_ATOMS: atom_id res chain seq x y z
N MET A 1 18.30 49.99 -81.85
CA MET A 1 18.59 48.61 -81.45
C MET A 1 18.31 48.54 -79.93
N THR A 2 17.09 48.15 -79.55
CA THR A 2 16.54 48.23 -78.20
C THR A 2 16.53 46.82 -77.60
N LEU A 3 17.31 46.59 -76.53
CA LEU A 3 17.33 45.34 -75.79
C LEU A 3 16.19 45.36 -74.78
N ARG A 4 15.23 44.43 -74.95
CA ARG A 4 14.19 44.14 -73.99
C ARG A 4 14.75 43.27 -72.85
N GLY A 5 14.71 43.79 -71.63
CA GLY A 5 14.97 43.01 -70.43
C GLY A 5 13.79 42.11 -70.06
N THR A 6 14.01 40.82 -69.98
CA THR A 6 13.04 39.84 -69.48
C THR A 6 13.12 39.79 -67.96
N GLY A 7 12.14 40.41 -67.28
CA GLY A 7 11.98 40.26 -65.84
C GLY A 7 11.40 38.89 -65.52
N LEU A 8 12.12 38.13 -64.64
CA LEU A 8 11.63 36.91 -64.10
C LEU A 8 10.56 37.23 -63.01
N PRO A 9 9.45 36.52 -62.96
CA PRO A 9 8.46 36.74 -61.91
C PRO A 9 8.97 36.23 -60.54
N ALA A 10 8.93 37.08 -59.52
CA ALA A 10 9.23 36.71 -58.12
C ALA A 10 8.22 35.67 -57.65
N ALA A 11 8.73 34.49 -57.27
CA ALA A 11 7.93 33.44 -56.63
C ALA A 11 7.36 33.97 -55.37
N ALA A 12 6.06 34.21 -55.33
CA ALA A 12 5.32 34.52 -54.05
C ALA A 12 5.37 33.35 -53.12
N ALA A 13 6.14 33.47 -52.04
CA ALA A 13 6.17 32.52 -50.98
C ALA A 13 4.77 32.40 -50.32
N GLN A 14 4.05 31.34 -50.67
CA GLN A 14 2.75 31.02 -50.10
C GLN A 14 2.93 30.72 -48.61
N ARG A 15 2.66 31.70 -47.73
CA ARG A 15 2.59 31.48 -46.27
C ARG A 15 1.50 30.46 -46.01
N ARG A 16 1.90 29.22 -45.64
CA ARG A 16 1.00 28.21 -45.10
C ARG A 16 0.37 28.74 -43.81
N THR A 17 -0.85 29.25 -43.89
CA THR A 17 -1.62 29.62 -42.73
C THR A 17 -2.02 28.33 -42.00
N THR A 18 -1.43 28.08 -40.86
CA THR A 18 -1.83 26.95 -39.99
C THR A 18 -3.29 27.13 -39.62
N SER A 19 -4.08 26.08 -39.81
CA SER A 19 -5.52 26.04 -39.47
C SER A 19 -5.74 26.52 -38.03
N PRO A 20 -6.79 27.34 -37.77
CA PRO A 20 -7.11 27.81 -36.42
C PRO A 20 -7.34 26.66 -35.42
N TRP A 21 -7.75 25.50 -35.91
CA TRP A 21 -7.88 24.28 -35.10
C TRP A 21 -6.51 23.74 -34.64
N LEU A 22 -5.52 23.69 -35.51
CA LEU A 22 -4.14 23.29 -35.15
C LEU A 22 -3.55 24.21 -34.08
N LYS A 23 -3.74 25.53 -34.21
CA LYS A 23 -3.26 26.51 -33.23
C LYS A 23 -3.92 26.29 -31.85
N ARG A 24 -5.22 25.99 -31.80
CA ARG A 24 -5.95 25.68 -30.58
C ARG A 24 -5.46 24.37 -29.98
N ALA A 25 -5.29 23.32 -30.78
CA ALA A 25 -4.77 22.03 -30.32
C ALA A 25 -3.34 22.16 -29.75
N THR A 26 -2.47 22.92 -30.40
CA THR A 26 -1.11 23.20 -29.92
C THR A 26 -1.14 23.98 -28.59
N LEU A 27 -2.00 25.01 -28.51
CA LEU A 27 -2.16 25.80 -27.26
C LEU A 27 -2.64 24.94 -26.11
N VAL A 28 -3.65 24.11 -26.33
CA VAL A 28 -4.14 23.17 -25.32
C VAL A 28 -3.03 22.18 -24.89
N GLY A 29 -2.28 21.63 -25.85
CA GLY A 29 -1.16 20.75 -25.58
C GLY A 29 -0.06 21.42 -24.75
N VAL A 30 0.33 22.65 -25.11
CA VAL A 30 1.33 23.43 -24.35
C VAL A 30 0.83 23.78 -22.94
N LEU A 31 -0.44 24.19 -22.80
CA LEU A 31 -1.02 24.51 -21.49
C LEU A 31 -1.14 23.26 -20.60
N SER A 32 -1.49 22.11 -21.18
CA SER A 32 -1.54 20.82 -20.42
C SER A 32 -0.13 20.41 -19.99
N LEU A 33 0.88 20.54 -20.86
CA LEU A 33 2.27 20.23 -20.51
C LEU A 33 2.79 21.18 -19.43
N ALA A 34 2.48 22.47 -19.53
CA ALA A 34 2.84 23.46 -18.51
C ALA A 34 2.15 23.17 -17.17
N ALA A 35 0.87 22.80 -17.18
CA ALA A 35 0.14 22.41 -15.96
C ALA A 35 0.75 21.19 -15.28
N VAL A 36 1.12 20.16 -16.03
CA VAL A 36 1.82 18.96 -15.51
C VAL A 36 3.21 19.33 -14.96
N SER A 37 3.95 20.20 -15.64
CA SER A 37 5.27 20.65 -15.19
C SER A 37 5.23 21.52 -13.94
N LEU A 38 4.12 22.23 -13.70
CA LEU A 38 3.92 23.10 -12.54
C LEU A 38 3.28 22.35 -11.34
N SER A 39 2.83 21.11 -11.53
CA SER A 39 2.16 20.33 -10.49
C SER A 39 3.08 19.89 -9.35
N GLY A 40 4.38 20.12 -9.43
CA GLY A 40 5.35 19.73 -8.41
C GLY A 40 5.59 18.21 -8.26
N CYS A 41 4.90 17.40 -9.06
CA CYS A 41 5.11 15.95 -9.08
C CYS A 41 6.37 15.60 -9.85
N SER A 42 7.24 14.77 -9.27
CA SER A 42 8.34 14.16 -10.01
C SER A 42 7.79 13.20 -11.09
N TRP A 43 8.55 12.97 -12.16
CA TRP A 43 8.16 11.99 -13.17
C TRP A 43 7.99 10.59 -12.59
N SER A 44 8.77 10.22 -11.58
CA SER A 44 8.62 8.96 -10.85
C SER A 44 7.28 8.85 -10.13
N GLN A 45 6.81 9.93 -9.49
CA GLN A 45 5.50 9.98 -8.87
C GLN A 45 4.36 9.95 -9.89
N ALA A 46 4.50 10.70 -11.00
CA ALA A 46 3.50 10.72 -12.08
C ALA A 46 3.35 9.33 -12.71
N LEU A 47 4.45 8.64 -13.01
CA LEU A 47 4.44 7.27 -13.55
C LEU A 47 4.01 6.23 -12.54
N GLY A 48 4.21 6.49 -11.24
CA GLY A 48 3.71 5.67 -10.15
C GLY A 48 2.20 5.74 -9.96
N LEU A 49 1.51 6.70 -10.59
CA LEU A 49 0.05 6.89 -10.49
C LEU A 49 -0.46 6.91 -9.03
N GLY A 50 0.27 7.62 -8.16
CA GLY A 50 -0.08 7.75 -6.76
C GLY A 50 0.47 6.65 -5.84
N TRP A 51 1.16 5.65 -6.36
CA TRP A 51 1.90 4.72 -5.52
C TRP A 51 3.12 5.39 -4.89
N PRO A 52 3.33 5.23 -3.58
CA PRO A 52 4.49 5.80 -2.90
C PRO A 52 5.80 5.17 -3.41
N GLU A 53 6.91 5.82 -3.12
CA GLU A 53 8.21 5.18 -3.21
C GLU A 53 8.29 4.12 -2.12
N GLY A 54 8.70 2.91 -2.47
CA GLY A 54 8.89 1.84 -1.49
C GLY A 54 10.03 2.17 -0.54
N ILE A 55 9.99 1.57 0.65
CA ILE A 55 11.04 1.66 1.66
C ILE A 55 11.68 0.30 1.96
N THR A 56 11.31 -0.72 1.20
CA THR A 56 11.91 -2.05 1.25
C THR A 56 12.31 -2.51 -0.16
N PRO A 57 13.28 -3.41 -0.32
CA PRO A 57 13.64 -3.96 -1.63
C PRO A 57 12.43 -4.59 -2.36
N GLU A 58 11.60 -5.35 -1.64
CA GLU A 58 10.39 -5.98 -2.17
C GLU A 58 9.40 -4.93 -2.71
N ALA A 59 9.22 -3.82 -1.98
CA ALA A 59 8.39 -2.70 -2.43
C ALA A 59 8.94 -2.05 -3.71
N HIS A 60 10.26 -1.92 -3.83
CA HIS A 60 10.88 -1.41 -5.06
C HIS A 60 10.63 -2.34 -6.24
N HIS A 61 10.76 -3.67 -6.07
CA HIS A 61 10.47 -4.65 -7.12
C HIS A 61 9.00 -4.58 -7.55
N ASN A 62 8.07 -4.54 -6.59
CA ASN A 62 6.64 -4.40 -6.87
C ASN A 62 6.33 -3.08 -7.62
N ARG A 63 6.93 -1.97 -7.23
CA ARG A 63 6.75 -0.69 -7.89
C ARG A 63 7.28 -0.69 -9.33
N HIS A 64 8.43 -1.29 -9.59
CA HIS A 64 8.97 -1.41 -10.93
C HIS A 64 8.04 -2.23 -11.83
N PHE A 65 7.54 -3.35 -11.32
CA PHE A 65 6.55 -4.16 -12.03
C PHE A 65 5.27 -3.36 -12.32
N TRP A 66 4.73 -2.66 -11.32
CA TRP A 66 3.56 -1.79 -11.47
C TRP A 66 3.74 -0.76 -12.60
N VAL A 67 4.85 -0.03 -12.63
CA VAL A 67 5.14 0.95 -13.67
C VAL A 67 5.17 0.30 -15.06
N GLY A 68 5.76 -0.89 -15.17
CA GLY A 68 5.78 -1.68 -16.40
C GLY A 68 4.36 -2.05 -16.88
N VAL A 69 3.51 -2.52 -15.97
CA VAL A 69 2.09 -2.84 -16.24
C VAL A 69 1.31 -1.60 -16.67
N VAL A 70 1.52 -0.47 -16.01
CA VAL A 70 0.88 0.81 -16.36
C VAL A 70 1.26 1.24 -17.77
N ILE A 71 2.56 1.21 -18.12
CA ILE A 71 3.03 1.56 -19.46
C ILE A 71 2.41 0.63 -20.52
N ALA A 72 2.42 -0.68 -20.30
CA ALA A 72 1.81 -1.65 -21.21
C ALA A 72 0.30 -1.39 -21.38
N SER A 73 -0.40 -1.12 -20.28
CA SER A 73 -1.83 -0.80 -20.30
C SER A 73 -2.13 0.49 -21.04
N LEU A 74 -1.30 1.52 -20.89
CA LEU A 74 -1.44 2.79 -21.62
C LEU A 74 -1.22 2.61 -23.12
N ILE A 75 -0.24 1.80 -23.54
CA ILE A 75 0.00 1.49 -24.95
C ILE A 75 -1.22 0.81 -25.56
N VAL A 76 -1.72 -0.24 -24.92
CA VAL A 76 -2.94 -0.95 -25.36
C VAL A 76 -4.15 -0.01 -25.36
N GLY A 77 -4.29 0.81 -24.30
CA GLY A 77 -5.35 1.81 -24.19
C GLY A 77 -5.34 2.81 -25.34
N VAL A 78 -4.18 3.36 -25.70
CA VAL A 78 -4.04 4.30 -26.83
C VAL A 78 -4.42 3.64 -28.17
N ILE A 79 -4.00 2.38 -28.40
CA ILE A 79 -4.37 1.63 -29.60
C ILE A 79 -5.89 1.43 -29.66
N VAL A 80 -6.50 0.91 -28.58
CA VAL A 80 -7.94 0.61 -28.54
C VAL A 80 -8.78 1.88 -28.69
N TRP A 81 -8.48 2.92 -27.90
CA TRP A 81 -9.18 4.20 -28.00
C TRP A 81 -8.97 4.87 -29.36
N GLY A 82 -7.76 4.78 -29.92
CA GLY A 82 -7.46 5.27 -31.26
C GLY A 82 -8.33 4.59 -32.32
N LEU A 83 -8.48 3.27 -32.26
CA LEU A 83 -9.35 2.51 -33.15
C LEU A 83 -10.83 2.88 -32.95
N ILE A 84 -11.30 3.04 -31.72
CA ILE A 84 -12.69 3.46 -31.44
C ILE A 84 -12.95 4.85 -32.05
N PHE A 85 -12.10 5.84 -31.79
CA PHE A 85 -12.24 7.18 -32.36
C PHE A 85 -12.16 7.18 -33.88
N TRP A 86 -11.25 6.36 -34.42
CA TRP A 86 -11.17 6.17 -35.88
C TRP A 86 -12.50 5.65 -36.43
N CYS A 87 -13.08 4.59 -35.83
CA CYS A 87 -14.36 4.05 -36.25
C CYS A 87 -15.49 5.09 -36.17
N MET A 88 -15.54 5.86 -35.10
CA MET A 88 -16.57 6.88 -34.86
C MET A 88 -16.48 8.01 -35.94
N ILE A 89 -15.31 8.33 -36.46
CA ILE A 89 -15.11 9.39 -37.45
C ILE A 89 -15.24 8.84 -38.86
N ALA A 90 -14.54 7.74 -39.18
CA ALA A 90 -14.44 7.23 -40.55
C ALA A 90 -15.72 6.51 -41.01
N TYR A 91 -16.37 5.77 -40.09
CA TYR A 91 -17.57 4.94 -40.39
C TYR A 91 -18.86 5.55 -39.87
N ARG A 92 -18.87 6.86 -39.59
CA ARG A 92 -20.09 7.57 -39.18
C ARG A 92 -21.09 7.60 -40.34
N LYS A 93 -22.35 7.14 -40.06
CA LYS A 93 -23.46 7.25 -41.02
C LYS A 93 -23.71 8.72 -41.36
N ARG A 94 -23.74 9.04 -42.65
CA ARG A 94 -24.06 10.37 -43.16
C ARG A 94 -25.49 10.40 -43.70
N ALA A 95 -26.09 11.59 -43.81
CA ALA A 95 -27.47 11.73 -44.31
C ALA A 95 -27.61 11.24 -45.77
N THR A 96 -26.51 11.19 -46.52
CA THR A 96 -26.41 10.71 -47.90
C THR A 96 -26.28 9.19 -48.02
N ASP A 97 -26.05 8.47 -46.93
CA ASP A 97 -25.86 7.02 -46.97
C ASP A 97 -27.18 6.30 -46.99
N THR A 98 -27.53 5.79 -48.14
CA THR A 98 -28.81 5.10 -48.42
C THR A 98 -28.70 3.58 -48.27
N GLU A 99 -27.50 3.03 -48.38
CA GLU A 99 -27.25 1.60 -48.34
C GLU A 99 -26.79 1.13 -46.95
N LEU A 100 -27.07 -0.13 -46.64
CA LEU A 100 -26.55 -0.77 -45.46
C LEU A 100 -25.06 -1.11 -45.68
N PRO A 101 -24.19 -0.91 -44.69
CA PRO A 101 -22.80 -1.29 -44.81
C PRO A 101 -22.67 -2.80 -45.02
N ARG A 102 -21.58 -3.23 -45.68
CA ARG A 102 -21.30 -4.64 -45.92
C ARG A 102 -21.23 -5.42 -44.59
N GLN A 103 -22.01 -6.47 -44.51
CA GLN A 103 -22.07 -7.34 -43.36
C GLN A 103 -21.10 -8.51 -43.52
N PHE A 104 -20.19 -8.70 -42.53
CA PHE A 104 -19.26 -9.83 -42.48
C PHE A 104 -19.67 -10.74 -41.33
N GLY A 105 -19.81 -12.05 -41.59
CA GLY A 105 -20.14 -13.03 -40.57
C GLY A 105 -18.95 -13.31 -39.64
N TYR A 106 -17.74 -13.36 -40.19
CA TYR A 106 -16.50 -13.62 -39.45
C TYR A 106 -15.27 -13.21 -40.28
N ASN A 107 -14.13 -13.03 -39.58
CA ASN A 107 -12.82 -12.84 -40.20
C ASN A 107 -11.76 -13.62 -39.40
N MET A 108 -11.56 -14.86 -39.80
CA MET A 108 -10.72 -15.83 -39.07
C MET A 108 -9.29 -15.30 -38.77
N PRO A 109 -8.54 -14.70 -39.72
CA PRO A 109 -7.21 -14.18 -39.42
C PRO A 109 -7.21 -13.04 -38.39
N LEU A 110 -8.19 -12.13 -38.49
CA LEU A 110 -8.31 -11.00 -37.55
C LEU A 110 -8.69 -11.49 -36.16
N GLU A 111 -9.65 -12.39 -36.05
CA GLU A 111 -10.10 -12.98 -34.78
C GLU A 111 -8.97 -13.72 -34.08
N LEU A 112 -8.18 -14.50 -34.85
CA LEU A 112 -7.00 -15.20 -34.32
C LEU A 112 -5.96 -14.23 -33.76
N VAL A 113 -5.61 -13.18 -34.50
CA VAL A 113 -4.63 -12.17 -34.08
C VAL A 113 -5.10 -11.44 -32.83
N LEU A 114 -6.38 -11.01 -32.80
CA LEU A 114 -6.97 -10.30 -31.64
C LEU A 114 -7.14 -11.17 -30.40
N THR A 115 -7.09 -12.51 -30.55
CA THR A 115 -7.13 -13.44 -29.43
C THR A 115 -5.70 -13.80 -28.94
N VAL A 116 -4.81 -14.14 -29.87
CA VAL A 116 -3.46 -14.63 -29.51
C VAL A 116 -2.59 -13.53 -28.93
N ILE A 117 -2.61 -12.31 -29.51
CA ILE A 117 -1.76 -11.22 -29.02
C ILE A 117 -2.09 -10.83 -27.55
N PRO A 118 -3.35 -10.55 -27.18
CA PRO A 118 -3.69 -10.29 -25.78
C PRO A 118 -3.33 -11.45 -24.85
N PHE A 119 -3.57 -12.70 -25.28
CA PHE A 119 -3.20 -13.88 -24.51
C PHE A 119 -1.69 -13.92 -24.20
N LEU A 120 -0.84 -13.66 -25.19
CA LEU A 120 0.62 -13.61 -24.98
C LEU A 120 1.02 -12.46 -24.03
N ILE A 121 0.42 -11.29 -24.18
CA ILE A 121 0.69 -10.13 -23.29
C ILE A 121 0.33 -10.51 -21.84
N ILE A 122 -0.87 -11.07 -21.62
CA ILE A 122 -1.32 -11.48 -20.28
C ILE A 122 -0.42 -12.58 -19.70
N SER A 123 0.00 -13.54 -20.52
CA SER A 123 0.90 -14.62 -20.08
C SER A 123 2.25 -14.08 -19.59
N VAL A 124 2.82 -13.10 -20.28
CA VAL A 124 4.06 -12.45 -19.87
C VAL A 124 3.85 -11.65 -18.58
N LEU A 125 2.76 -10.87 -18.48
CA LEU A 125 2.45 -10.13 -17.26
C LEU A 125 2.21 -11.07 -16.07
N PHE A 126 1.52 -12.19 -16.29
CA PHE A 126 1.29 -13.18 -15.25
C PHE A 126 2.60 -13.82 -14.75
N TYR A 127 3.53 -14.14 -15.66
CA TYR A 127 4.85 -14.63 -15.27
C TYR A 127 5.56 -13.67 -14.32
N PHE A 128 5.63 -12.37 -14.68
CA PHE A 128 6.26 -11.37 -13.81
C PHE A 128 5.48 -11.14 -12.50
N THR A 129 4.15 -11.28 -12.52
CA THR A 129 3.34 -11.25 -11.29
C THR A 129 3.78 -12.34 -10.31
N VAL A 130 3.95 -13.57 -10.79
CA VAL A 130 4.41 -14.68 -9.95
C VAL A 130 5.80 -14.42 -9.39
N VAL A 131 6.75 -13.96 -10.24
CA VAL A 131 8.13 -13.67 -9.81
C VAL A 131 8.15 -12.61 -8.69
N VAL A 132 7.40 -11.51 -8.84
CA VAL A 132 7.35 -10.46 -7.81
C VAL A 132 6.63 -10.95 -6.57
N GLN A 133 5.59 -11.77 -6.72
CA GLN A 133 4.86 -12.33 -5.58
C GLN A 133 5.72 -13.30 -4.77
N GLU A 134 6.53 -14.13 -5.42
CA GLU A 134 7.47 -15.03 -4.74
C GLU A 134 8.49 -14.24 -3.91
N ASP A 135 9.06 -13.18 -4.48
CA ASP A 135 9.99 -12.28 -3.78
C ASP A 135 9.34 -11.61 -2.55
N MET A 136 8.09 -11.15 -2.69
CA MET A 136 7.35 -10.51 -1.59
C MET A 136 6.89 -11.47 -0.49
N LEU A 137 6.82 -12.75 -0.78
CA LEU A 137 6.38 -13.81 0.15
C LEU A 137 7.53 -14.66 0.67
N GLU A 138 8.77 -14.31 0.33
CA GLU A 138 9.94 -15.01 0.80
C GLU A 138 10.02 -14.94 2.33
N ILE A 139 10.20 -16.09 2.95
CA ILE A 139 10.42 -16.23 4.39
C ILE A 139 11.72 -16.98 4.60
N THR A 140 12.61 -16.42 5.41
CA THR A 140 13.86 -17.06 5.84
C THR A 140 13.77 -17.50 7.29
N ASP A 141 14.58 -18.47 7.67
CA ASP A 141 14.56 -19.03 9.03
C ASP A 141 15.21 -18.12 10.09
N ASP A 142 15.97 -17.09 9.66
CA ASP A 142 16.78 -16.26 10.54
C ASP A 142 16.41 -14.76 10.44
N PRO A 143 15.18 -14.35 10.82
CA PRO A 143 14.86 -12.94 10.94
C PRO A 143 15.60 -12.31 12.12
N GLU A 144 16.16 -11.11 11.94
CA GLU A 144 16.89 -10.41 12.99
C GLU A 144 15.98 -9.75 14.03
N VAL A 145 14.74 -9.44 13.66
CA VAL A 145 13.71 -8.88 14.55
C VAL A 145 12.39 -9.58 14.29
N VAL A 146 11.77 -10.10 15.33
CA VAL A 146 10.42 -10.70 15.27
C VAL A 146 9.47 -9.81 16.06
N VAL A 147 8.45 -9.31 15.37
CA VAL A 147 7.42 -8.43 15.91
C VAL A 147 6.07 -9.14 15.90
N ASP A 148 5.44 -9.23 17.06
CA ASP A 148 4.09 -9.72 17.22
C ASP A 148 3.09 -8.56 17.07
N VAL A 149 2.21 -8.66 16.09
CA VAL A 149 1.20 -7.66 15.79
C VAL A 149 -0.18 -8.22 16.10
N THR A 150 -0.84 -7.62 17.06
CA THR A 150 -2.22 -7.98 17.44
C THR A 150 -3.16 -6.85 17.04
N ALA A 151 -4.15 -7.16 16.20
CA ALA A 151 -5.24 -6.25 15.83
C ALA A 151 -6.50 -6.57 16.62
N PHE A 152 -7.23 -5.55 17.03
CA PHE A 152 -8.53 -5.67 17.72
C PHE A 152 -9.41 -4.45 17.40
N GLN A 153 -10.70 -4.54 17.63
CA GLN A 153 -11.63 -3.45 17.33
C GLN A 153 -11.53 -2.34 18.39
N TRP A 154 -10.93 -1.18 18.08
CA TRP A 154 -10.35 -0.76 16.80
C TRP A 154 -8.99 -0.12 17.07
N ASN A 155 -8.00 -0.94 17.41
CA ASN A 155 -6.63 -0.48 17.70
C ASN A 155 -5.61 -1.62 17.47
N TRP A 156 -4.37 -1.35 17.81
CA TRP A 156 -3.23 -2.24 17.60
C TRP A 156 -2.45 -2.45 18.88
N LYS A 157 -1.88 -3.64 19.01
CA LYS A 157 -0.83 -3.93 19.98
C LYS A 157 0.39 -4.47 19.22
N PHE A 158 1.56 -3.98 19.56
CA PHE A 158 2.85 -4.43 19.03
C PHE A 158 3.69 -4.97 20.17
N GLY A 159 4.27 -6.15 19.99
CA GLY A 159 5.20 -6.76 20.91
C GLY A 159 6.50 -7.14 20.21
N TYR A 160 7.61 -7.13 20.95
CA TYR A 160 8.89 -7.59 20.43
C TYR A 160 9.16 -8.98 20.98
N ASN A 161 9.02 -9.99 20.12
CA ASN A 161 9.16 -11.38 20.50
C ASN A 161 10.62 -11.80 20.61
N LYS A 162 11.38 -11.60 19.55
CA LYS A 162 12.80 -11.95 19.50
C LYS A 162 13.57 -10.91 18.71
N ILE A 163 14.79 -10.61 19.18
CA ILE A 163 15.75 -9.80 18.43
C ILE A 163 17.09 -10.52 18.51
N GLU A 164 17.70 -10.78 17.37
CA GLU A 164 19.02 -11.41 17.26
C GLU A 164 19.72 -10.84 16.02
N PHE A 165 20.53 -9.81 16.22
CA PHE A 165 21.27 -9.20 15.12
C PHE A 165 22.35 -10.16 14.61
N ALA A 166 22.49 -10.27 13.31
CA ALA A 166 23.40 -11.21 12.65
C ALA A 166 24.87 -11.03 13.04
N ASP A 167 25.25 -9.82 13.45
CA ASP A 167 26.57 -9.50 13.98
C ASP A 167 26.77 -9.90 15.46
N GLY A 168 25.71 -10.41 16.11
CA GLY A 168 25.71 -10.79 17.51
C GLY A 168 25.75 -9.60 18.50
N ASP A 169 25.62 -8.38 18.00
CA ASP A 169 25.77 -7.14 18.76
C ASP A 169 24.55 -6.83 19.65
N TYR A 170 23.39 -7.46 19.38
CA TYR A 170 22.20 -7.32 20.21
C TYR A 170 21.34 -8.58 20.19
N THR A 171 20.95 -9.04 21.38
CA THR A 171 20.03 -10.18 21.56
C THR A 171 18.97 -9.84 22.58
N TYR A 172 17.74 -10.26 22.31
CA TYR A 172 16.62 -10.12 23.22
C TYR A 172 15.61 -11.23 22.97
N ASP A 173 15.08 -11.83 24.02
CA ASP A 173 13.98 -12.78 24.00
C ASP A 173 12.89 -12.24 24.93
N GLY A 174 11.78 -11.82 24.34
CA GLY A 174 10.68 -11.18 25.04
C GLY A 174 9.42 -12.04 25.11
N ALA A 175 9.43 -13.22 24.49
CA ALA A 175 8.26 -14.08 24.43
C ALA A 175 7.77 -14.47 25.84
N GLN A 176 6.46 -14.37 26.08
CA GLN A 176 5.82 -14.73 27.35
C GLN A 176 4.69 -15.77 27.12
N PRO A 177 5.03 -17.00 26.75
CA PRO A 177 4.05 -18.05 26.44
C PRO A 177 3.17 -18.40 27.65
N GLU A 178 3.68 -18.27 28.90
CA GLU A 178 2.92 -18.50 30.10
C GLU A 178 1.70 -17.58 30.25
N ARG A 179 1.77 -16.36 29.71
CA ARG A 179 0.60 -15.47 29.69
C ARG A 179 -0.47 -15.97 28.73
N ALA A 180 -0.07 -16.55 27.60
CA ALA A 180 -0.99 -17.17 26.65
C ALA A 180 -1.60 -18.47 27.26
N GLU A 181 -0.78 -19.33 27.87
CA GLU A 181 -1.22 -20.58 28.52
C GLU A 181 -2.21 -20.29 29.63
N ALA A 182 -2.02 -19.25 30.45
CA ALA A 182 -2.94 -18.84 31.46
C ALA A 182 -4.35 -18.50 30.93
N LEU A 183 -4.46 -18.10 29.68
CA LEU A 183 -5.72 -17.79 29.00
C LEU A 183 -6.39 -19.03 28.39
N ALA A 184 -5.70 -20.15 28.26
CA ALA A 184 -6.24 -21.39 27.71
C ALA A 184 -7.39 -21.96 28.59
N SER A 185 -7.34 -21.70 29.86
CA SER A 185 -8.25 -22.25 30.88
C SER A 185 -9.15 -21.22 31.56
N VAL A 186 -9.18 -19.97 31.12
CA VAL A 186 -10.00 -18.92 31.74
C VAL A 186 -11.49 -19.26 31.56
N PRO A 187 -12.24 -19.57 32.62
CA PRO A 187 -13.66 -19.82 32.47
C PRO A 187 -14.36 -18.55 32.01
N THR A 188 -15.03 -18.61 30.89
CA THR A 188 -15.96 -17.56 30.50
C THR A 188 -17.11 -17.55 31.50
N GLY A 189 -17.36 -16.42 32.18
CA GLY A 189 -18.44 -16.31 33.14
C GLY A 189 -19.78 -16.73 32.52
N VAL A 190 -20.73 -17.11 33.37
CA VAL A 190 -22.11 -17.34 32.94
C VAL A 190 -22.92 -16.05 33.01
N ASP A 191 -23.87 -15.88 32.11
CA ASP A 191 -24.82 -14.78 32.14
C ASP A 191 -25.91 -15.02 33.24
N GLU A 192 -26.79 -14.07 33.43
CA GLU A 192 -27.87 -14.14 34.40
C GLU A 192 -28.87 -15.30 34.17
N HIS A 193 -28.77 -15.96 33.01
CA HIS A 193 -29.60 -17.13 32.66
C HIS A 193 -28.80 -18.45 32.74
N GLY A 194 -27.59 -18.43 33.32
CA GLY A 194 -26.74 -19.61 33.45
C GLY A 194 -26.08 -20.05 32.14
N LYS A 195 -26.18 -19.25 31.06
CA LYS A 195 -25.52 -19.51 29.80
C LYS A 195 -24.07 -18.99 29.89
N LYS A 196 -23.12 -19.81 29.49
CA LYS A 196 -21.73 -19.38 29.43
C LYS A 196 -21.62 -18.07 28.62
N ARG A 197 -21.13 -17.02 29.26
CA ARG A 197 -20.72 -15.80 28.56
C ARG A 197 -19.50 -16.15 27.73
N VAL A 198 -19.72 -16.21 26.47
CA VAL A 198 -18.67 -16.47 25.53
C VAL A 198 -18.21 -15.13 25.05
N GLY A 199 -16.96 -14.83 25.30
CA GLY A 199 -16.32 -13.70 24.65
C GLY A 199 -16.47 -13.92 23.13
N THR A 200 -17.28 -13.10 22.48
CA THR A 200 -17.48 -13.21 21.04
C THR A 200 -16.29 -12.61 20.31
N VAL A 201 -15.42 -13.46 19.84
CA VAL A 201 -14.52 -13.10 18.78
C VAL A 201 -15.20 -13.54 17.47
N ALA A 202 -15.61 -12.58 16.65
CA ALA A 202 -16.29 -12.82 15.37
C ALA A 202 -17.46 -13.83 15.45
N GLY A 203 -18.26 -13.78 16.52
CA GLY A 203 -19.40 -14.68 16.72
C GLY A 203 -19.03 -16.12 17.08
N ARG A 204 -17.75 -16.43 17.29
CA ARG A 204 -17.28 -17.74 17.76
C ARG A 204 -17.01 -17.71 19.25
N ASN A 205 -17.46 -18.76 19.92
CA ASN A 205 -17.17 -19.03 21.31
C ASN A 205 -15.73 -19.50 21.45
N THR A 206 -14.85 -18.67 21.99
CA THR A 206 -13.51 -19.09 22.30
C THR A 206 -13.30 -19.04 23.80
N GLU A 207 -13.27 -20.20 24.39
CA GLU A 207 -12.83 -20.38 25.76
C GLU A 207 -11.30 -20.28 25.84
N ASP A 208 -10.63 -20.77 24.81
CA ASP A 208 -9.18 -20.78 24.67
C ASP A 208 -8.68 -19.53 23.93
N ARG A 209 -7.75 -18.81 24.53
CA ARG A 209 -7.06 -17.65 23.98
C ARG A 209 -5.54 -17.81 23.99
N SER A 210 -5.06 -19.05 24.17
CA SER A 210 -3.63 -19.39 24.16
C SER A 210 -2.94 -19.09 22.81
N TRP A 211 -3.74 -18.91 21.77
CA TRP A 211 -3.28 -18.52 20.44
C TRP A 211 -2.86 -17.05 20.32
N LEU A 212 -3.06 -16.21 21.35
CA LEU A 212 -2.61 -14.81 21.35
C LEU A 212 -1.13 -14.72 21.70
N TYR A 213 -0.46 -13.73 21.15
CA TYR A 213 0.92 -13.42 21.45
C TYR A 213 1.04 -12.44 22.62
N PHE A 214 2.01 -12.69 23.49
CA PHE A 214 2.38 -11.80 24.59
C PHE A 214 3.89 -11.71 24.71
N ASP A 215 4.35 -10.47 24.90
CA ASP A 215 5.75 -10.14 24.99
C ASP A 215 6.04 -9.28 26.22
N GLU A 216 7.31 -9.24 26.64
CA GLU A 216 7.76 -8.40 27.75
C GLU A 216 7.62 -6.91 27.40
N VAL A 217 8.09 -6.53 26.21
CA VAL A 217 7.97 -5.16 25.71
C VAL A 217 6.81 -5.08 24.72
N GLU A 218 5.72 -4.47 25.17
CA GLU A 218 4.52 -4.27 24.35
C GLU A 218 4.16 -2.78 24.27
N THR A 219 3.64 -2.36 23.11
CA THR A 219 3.03 -1.04 22.88
C THR A 219 1.57 -1.23 22.51
N LEU A 220 0.68 -0.77 23.36
CA LEU A 220 -0.77 -0.85 23.17
C LEU A 220 -1.31 0.52 22.79
N GLY A 221 -2.02 0.58 21.65
CA GLY A 221 -2.76 1.76 21.26
C GLY A 221 -4.00 1.98 22.12
N THR A 222 -4.32 3.24 22.36
CA THR A 222 -5.50 3.66 23.12
C THR A 222 -6.37 4.61 22.29
N THR A 223 -7.48 5.08 22.86
CA THR A 223 -8.31 6.11 22.21
C THR A 223 -7.60 7.46 22.13
N ASP A 224 -6.63 7.69 22.99
CA ASP A 224 -5.95 8.98 23.13
C ASP A 224 -4.55 8.97 22.51
N GLU A 225 -4.01 7.78 22.23
CA GLU A 225 -2.65 7.61 21.71
C GLU A 225 -2.61 6.58 20.58
N VAL A 226 -2.13 7.03 19.41
CA VAL A 226 -1.81 6.14 18.28
C VAL A 226 -0.54 5.36 18.62
N PRO A 227 -0.57 4.03 18.54
CA PRO A 227 0.62 3.24 18.87
C PRO A 227 1.71 3.44 17.81
N VAL A 228 2.94 3.68 18.27
CA VAL A 228 4.13 3.78 17.43
C VAL A 228 4.92 2.49 17.53
N LEU A 229 5.03 1.78 16.41
CA LEU A 229 5.90 0.62 16.25
C LEU A 229 7.29 1.09 15.82
N VAL A 230 8.29 0.90 16.67
CA VAL A 230 9.68 1.28 16.36
C VAL A 230 10.41 0.07 15.79
N VAL A 231 11.11 0.25 14.67
CA VAL A 231 11.85 -0.83 14.00
C VAL A 231 13.21 -0.33 13.49
N PRO A 232 14.22 -1.21 13.41
CA PRO A 232 15.53 -0.83 12.87
C PRO A 232 15.53 -0.79 11.34
N THR A 233 16.34 0.10 10.76
CA THR A 233 16.70 0.05 9.35
C THR A 233 17.79 -1.01 9.10
N GLY A 234 17.90 -1.51 7.86
CA GLY A 234 18.96 -2.41 7.44
C GLY A 234 18.96 -3.78 8.13
N LYS A 235 17.82 -4.21 8.68
CA LYS A 235 17.65 -5.48 9.38
C LYS A 235 16.43 -6.21 8.84
N ARG A 236 16.50 -7.55 8.74
CA ARG A 236 15.36 -8.40 8.36
C ARG A 236 14.37 -8.46 9.50
N ILE A 237 13.12 -8.14 9.19
CA ILE A 237 12.04 -8.07 10.17
C ILE A 237 10.94 -9.04 9.78
N GLU A 238 10.56 -9.89 10.72
CA GLU A 238 9.39 -10.75 10.63
C GLU A 238 8.24 -10.13 11.40
N PHE A 239 7.07 -10.09 10.77
CA PHE A 239 5.81 -9.68 11.40
C PHE A 239 4.90 -10.89 11.53
N ARG A 240 4.55 -11.25 12.77
CA ARG A 240 3.57 -12.30 13.07
C ARG A 240 2.25 -11.65 13.43
N LEU A 241 1.22 -11.95 12.67
CA LEU A 241 -0.03 -11.19 12.66
C LEU A 241 -1.17 -12.01 13.26
N ILE A 242 -1.96 -11.38 14.13
CA ILE A 242 -3.12 -12.01 14.72
C ILE A 242 -4.24 -10.99 14.96
N ALA A 243 -5.49 -11.41 14.78
CA ALA A 243 -6.65 -10.62 15.12
C ALA A 243 -7.38 -11.24 16.29
N THR A 244 -7.85 -10.43 17.27
CA THR A 244 -8.57 -10.97 18.44
C THR A 244 -10.06 -11.12 18.21
N ASP A 245 -10.60 -10.54 17.14
CA ASP A 245 -12.05 -10.42 16.92
C ASP A 245 -12.46 -10.65 15.46
N VAL A 246 -12.44 -9.64 14.63
CA VAL A 246 -12.76 -9.73 13.20
C VAL A 246 -11.49 -9.75 12.36
N ILE A 247 -11.62 -9.92 11.07
CA ILE A 247 -10.49 -9.79 10.14
C ILE A 247 -10.08 -8.31 10.09
N HIS A 248 -8.77 -8.08 10.19
CA HIS A 248 -8.10 -6.81 9.97
C HIS A 248 -7.03 -7.00 8.90
N ALA A 249 -6.34 -5.95 8.49
CA ALA A 249 -5.14 -6.08 7.67
C ALA A 249 -4.07 -5.09 8.10
N PHE A 250 -2.85 -5.58 8.25
CA PHE A 250 -1.67 -4.75 8.47
C PHE A 250 -1.23 -4.15 7.15
N PHE A 251 -1.14 -2.83 7.08
CA PHE A 251 -0.76 -2.12 5.88
C PHE A 251 0.04 -0.86 6.20
N VAL A 252 1.26 -0.83 5.73
CA VAL A 252 2.10 0.38 5.62
C VAL A 252 2.20 0.67 4.12
N PRO A 253 1.64 1.79 3.61
CA PRO A 253 1.61 2.07 2.17
C PRO A 253 2.98 1.96 1.47
N GLU A 254 4.04 2.37 2.15
CA GLU A 254 5.41 2.35 1.64
C GLU A 254 6.01 0.94 1.55
N PHE A 255 5.37 -0.09 2.14
CA PHE A 255 5.72 -1.50 1.90
C PHE A 255 5.15 -2.01 0.58
N LEU A 256 4.18 -1.32 0.00
CA LEU A 256 3.42 -1.74 -1.20
C LEU A 256 2.86 -3.16 -1.08
N PHE A 257 2.56 -3.56 0.13
CA PHE A 257 2.09 -4.88 0.51
C PHE A 257 1.15 -4.78 1.71
N LYS A 258 0.07 -5.54 1.71
CA LYS A 258 -0.80 -5.72 2.88
C LYS A 258 -0.92 -7.20 3.21
N ARG A 259 -1.09 -7.51 4.48
CA ARG A 259 -1.39 -8.86 4.93
C ARG A 259 -2.62 -8.86 5.83
N ASP A 260 -3.57 -9.70 5.48
CA ASP A 260 -4.78 -9.90 6.29
C ASP A 260 -4.43 -10.63 7.59
N MET A 261 -5.10 -10.23 8.66
CA MET A 261 -4.92 -10.73 10.01
C MET A 261 -6.18 -11.47 10.42
N MET A 262 -6.06 -12.79 10.49
CA MET A 262 -7.17 -13.66 10.84
C MET A 262 -7.17 -13.99 12.34
N PRO A 263 -8.35 -14.08 12.98
CA PRO A 263 -8.46 -14.77 14.25
C PRO A 263 -8.16 -16.25 14.03
N PHE A 264 -7.51 -16.89 15.02
CA PHE A 264 -7.17 -18.33 14.99
C PHE A 264 -6.45 -18.76 13.71
N PRO A 265 -5.25 -18.22 13.42
CA PRO A 265 -4.59 -18.47 12.15
C PRO A 265 -4.34 -19.96 11.90
N GLU A 266 -3.95 -20.74 12.90
CA GLU A 266 -3.75 -22.20 12.77
C GLU A 266 -5.06 -22.92 12.44
N ALA A 267 -6.14 -22.65 13.19
CA ALA A 267 -7.43 -23.29 12.97
C ALA A 267 -8.07 -22.92 11.64
N ASN A 268 -7.75 -21.73 11.10
CA ASN A 268 -8.20 -21.25 9.80
C ASN A 268 -7.22 -21.59 8.66
N ASN A 269 -6.11 -22.26 8.96
CA ASN A 269 -5.06 -22.59 7.99
C ASN A 269 -4.61 -21.37 7.17
N THR A 270 -4.37 -20.26 7.86
CA THR A 270 -3.95 -19.01 7.24
C THR A 270 -2.48 -18.72 7.51
N VAL A 271 -1.79 -18.16 6.52
CA VAL A 271 -0.42 -17.69 6.68
C VAL A 271 -0.47 -16.31 7.34
N ASN A 272 -0.10 -16.26 8.60
CA ASN A 272 -0.14 -15.07 9.45
C ASN A 272 1.23 -14.39 9.64
N VAL A 273 2.20 -14.74 8.80
CA VAL A 273 3.58 -14.24 8.87
C VAL A 273 3.98 -13.64 7.53
N PHE A 274 4.74 -12.56 7.57
CA PHE A 274 5.49 -12.06 6.42
C PHE A 274 6.79 -11.42 6.91
N GLN A 275 7.75 -11.32 6.01
CA GLN A 275 9.02 -10.67 6.29
C GLN A 275 9.27 -9.51 5.33
N VAL A 276 10.07 -8.56 5.77
CA VAL A 276 10.74 -7.58 4.91
C VAL A 276 12.24 -7.77 5.09
N SER A 277 12.99 -7.82 4.00
CA SER A 277 14.43 -8.06 4.05
C SER A 277 15.17 -6.94 4.78
N GLU A 278 14.74 -5.70 4.56
CA GLU A 278 15.19 -4.53 5.30
C GLU A 278 14.27 -3.32 5.05
N ILE A 279 14.32 -2.37 5.97
CA ILE A 279 13.80 -1.03 5.76
C ILE A 279 14.96 -0.12 5.38
N THR A 280 14.93 0.43 4.17
CA THR A 280 16.07 1.16 3.58
C THR A 280 16.12 2.64 3.96
N LYS A 281 15.08 3.15 4.64
CA LYS A 281 14.94 4.58 4.93
C LYS A 281 14.41 4.81 6.34
N GLU A 282 15.11 5.65 7.11
CA GLU A 282 14.63 6.16 8.38
C GLU A 282 13.43 7.10 8.20
N GLY A 283 12.55 7.15 9.19
CA GLY A 283 11.42 8.06 9.21
C GLY A 283 10.18 7.52 9.91
N ALA A 284 9.12 8.30 9.81
CA ALA A 284 7.80 7.96 10.31
C ALA A 284 6.88 7.67 9.12
N PHE A 285 6.25 6.51 9.13
CA PHE A 285 5.37 6.03 8.07
C PHE A 285 4.01 5.68 8.66
N VAL A 286 2.94 6.14 8.00
CA VAL A 286 1.58 5.80 8.46
C VAL A 286 1.29 4.33 8.24
N GLY A 287 0.69 3.71 9.23
CA GLY A 287 0.11 2.38 9.10
C GLY A 287 -1.38 2.44 9.41
N HIS A 288 -2.17 1.59 8.78
CA HIS A 288 -3.60 1.52 9.03
C HIS A 288 -4.20 0.14 8.74
N CYS A 289 -5.42 -0.06 9.22
CA CYS A 289 -6.19 -1.24 8.86
C CYS A 289 -6.67 -1.13 7.41
N ALA A 290 -6.40 -2.15 6.62
CA ALA A 290 -6.76 -2.21 5.19
C ALA A 290 -7.76 -3.34 4.88
N GLU A 291 -8.49 -3.83 5.91
CA GLU A 291 -9.60 -4.77 5.76
C GLU A 291 -10.78 -4.30 6.61
N MET A 292 -12.00 -4.30 6.04
CA MET A 292 -13.19 -3.74 6.68
C MET A 292 -13.49 -4.45 8.01
N CYS A 293 -13.24 -3.78 9.12
CA CYS A 293 -13.36 -4.34 10.47
C CYS A 293 -14.47 -3.71 11.32
N GLY A 294 -15.33 -2.88 10.75
CA GLY A 294 -16.49 -2.29 11.44
C GLY A 294 -16.49 -0.78 11.50
N THR A 295 -17.20 -0.22 12.48
CA THR A 295 -17.57 1.20 12.55
C THR A 295 -16.39 2.17 12.50
N TYR A 296 -15.29 1.83 13.14
CA TYR A 296 -14.12 2.70 13.26
C TYR A 296 -12.92 2.24 12.43
N HIS A 297 -13.19 1.42 11.41
CA HIS A 297 -12.17 0.91 10.50
C HIS A 297 -11.23 2.00 9.97
N SER A 298 -11.76 3.12 9.49
CA SER A 298 -10.96 4.21 8.91
C SER A 298 -10.11 5.00 9.93
N MET A 299 -10.31 4.75 11.21
CA MET A 299 -9.61 5.43 12.31
C MET A 299 -8.59 4.52 13.01
N MET A 300 -8.55 3.24 12.61
CA MET A 300 -7.65 2.24 13.17
C MET A 300 -6.25 2.38 12.54
N ASN A 301 -5.52 3.41 13.01
CA ASN A 301 -4.20 3.78 12.52
C ASN A 301 -3.11 3.38 13.52
N PHE A 302 -1.89 3.27 13.00
CA PHE A 302 -0.64 3.19 13.77
C PHE A 302 0.45 3.96 13.04
N GLU A 303 1.60 4.10 13.66
CA GLU A 303 2.79 4.63 13.00
C GLU A 303 3.92 3.62 13.07
N LEU A 304 4.60 3.39 11.94
CA LEU A 304 5.87 2.68 11.90
C LEU A 304 6.99 3.72 11.93
N ARG A 305 7.85 3.64 12.97
CA ARG A 305 9.00 4.50 13.14
C ARG A 305 10.28 3.70 12.86
N ALA A 306 10.88 3.94 11.68
CA ALA A 306 12.14 3.33 11.31
C ALA A 306 13.30 4.20 11.80
N VAL A 307 14.19 3.62 12.60
CA VAL A 307 15.34 4.27 13.22
C VAL A 307 16.61 3.50 12.91
N THR A 308 17.78 4.10 13.20
CA THR A 308 19.04 3.38 13.05
C THR A 308 19.11 2.15 13.99
N PRO A 309 19.90 1.11 13.67
CA PRO A 309 20.06 -0.04 14.56
C PRO A 309 20.55 0.34 15.97
N ASN A 310 21.40 1.37 16.10
CA ASN A 310 21.88 1.85 17.40
C ASN A 310 20.79 2.55 18.21
N GLU A 311 19.96 3.37 17.58
CA GLU A 311 18.81 3.99 18.23
C GLU A 311 17.81 2.92 18.65
N PHE A 312 17.58 1.90 17.80
CA PHE A 312 16.70 0.79 18.13
C PHE A 312 17.17 -0.01 19.35
N LYS A 313 18.46 -0.36 19.45
CA LYS A 313 19.03 -0.98 20.66
C LYS A 313 18.78 -0.13 21.91
N SER A 314 19.15 1.16 21.82
CA SER A 314 18.92 2.10 22.92
C SER A 314 17.45 2.21 23.31
N TYR A 315 16.53 2.24 22.32
CA TYR A 315 15.10 2.23 22.55
C TYR A 315 14.67 0.95 23.31
N MET A 316 15.09 -0.22 22.86
CA MET A 316 14.74 -1.49 23.49
C MET A 316 15.25 -1.58 24.94
N ASP A 317 16.48 -1.14 25.19
CA ASP A 317 17.03 -1.09 26.54
C ASP A 317 16.20 -0.19 27.46
N LYS A 318 15.81 1.00 26.98
CA LYS A 318 14.93 1.91 27.72
C LYS A 318 13.55 1.32 28.00
N ARG A 319 12.99 0.58 27.04
CA ARG A 319 11.71 -0.12 27.22
C ARG A 319 11.83 -1.22 28.28
N ARG A 320 12.91 -1.97 28.30
CA ARG A 320 13.20 -2.99 29.31
C ARG A 320 13.45 -2.39 30.70
N ASP A 321 14.01 -1.18 30.76
CA ASP A 321 14.14 -0.39 32.00
C ASP A 321 12.79 0.13 32.52
N GLY A 322 11.66 -0.17 31.84
CA GLY A 322 10.30 0.18 32.26
C GLY A 322 9.81 1.53 31.77
N LEU A 323 10.54 2.23 30.86
CA LEU A 323 10.04 3.45 30.26
C LEU A 323 8.85 3.15 29.33
N THR A 324 7.89 4.06 29.29
CA THR A 324 6.80 4.00 28.31
C THR A 324 7.34 4.19 26.88
N ASN A 325 6.53 3.86 25.87
CA ASN A 325 6.91 4.05 24.47
C ASN A 325 7.32 5.50 24.20
N ALA A 326 6.52 6.47 24.60
CA ALA A 326 6.80 7.90 24.42
C ALA A 326 8.07 8.36 25.14
N GLN A 327 8.33 7.85 26.36
CA GLN A 327 9.55 8.19 27.10
C GLN A 327 10.80 7.59 26.44
N ALA A 328 10.73 6.36 25.98
CA ALA A 328 11.83 5.70 25.28
C ALA A 328 12.15 6.38 23.96
N LEU A 329 11.14 6.77 23.17
CA LEU A 329 11.30 7.57 21.95
C LEU A 329 11.99 8.90 22.24
N THR A 330 11.54 9.62 23.26
CA THR A 330 12.18 10.89 23.68
C THR A 330 13.64 10.67 24.08
N ALA A 331 13.95 9.59 24.79
CA ALA A 331 15.30 9.28 25.25
C ALA A 331 16.29 9.00 24.10
N ILE A 332 15.80 8.59 22.94
CA ILE A 332 16.62 8.40 21.72
C ILE A 332 16.52 9.60 20.75
N GLY A 333 15.94 10.72 21.19
CA GLY A 333 15.83 11.93 20.37
C GLY A 333 14.73 11.91 19.31
N GLN A 334 13.80 10.95 19.39
CA GLN A 334 12.65 10.85 18.51
C GLN A 334 11.42 11.52 19.12
N GLU A 335 10.48 11.94 18.25
CA GLU A 335 9.20 12.48 18.70
C GLU A 335 8.41 11.41 19.50
N PRO A 336 7.88 11.76 20.68
CA PRO A 336 7.25 10.81 21.59
C PRO A 336 5.93 10.24 21.07
N LEU A 337 5.23 10.98 20.23
CA LEU A 337 3.92 10.61 19.68
C LEU A 337 3.98 10.41 18.17
N ALA A 338 2.94 9.81 17.62
CA ALA A 338 2.79 9.64 16.19
C ALA A 338 2.72 11.00 15.47
N GLN A 339 3.50 11.13 14.40
CA GLN A 339 3.60 12.35 13.58
C GLN A 339 2.72 12.26 12.32
N THR A 340 2.52 11.06 11.80
CA THR A 340 1.88 10.82 10.50
C THR A 340 0.36 10.71 10.59
N THR A 341 -0.17 10.48 11.78
CA THR A 341 -1.61 10.29 12.02
C THR A 341 -1.98 10.79 13.41
N ARG A 342 -3.28 10.88 13.67
CA ARG A 342 -3.83 11.39 14.93
C ARG A 342 -4.64 10.31 15.66
N PRO A 343 -4.76 10.40 17.00
CA PRO A 343 -5.60 9.53 17.76
C PRO A 343 -7.05 9.53 17.27
N PHE A 344 -7.70 8.40 17.51
CA PHE A 344 -9.09 8.21 17.24
C PHE A 344 -9.96 9.08 18.18
N ASP A 345 -10.71 10.05 17.65
CA ASP A 345 -11.74 10.76 18.40
C ASP A 345 -13.09 10.04 18.23
N GLY A 346 -13.43 9.20 19.21
CA GLY A 346 -14.70 8.46 19.26
C GLY A 346 -15.94 9.34 19.43
N ARG A 347 -15.75 10.62 19.70
CA ARG A 347 -16.83 11.58 19.89
C ARG A 347 -17.22 12.22 18.58
N ARG A 348 -18.06 11.53 17.81
CA ARG A 348 -18.65 12.10 16.60
C ARG A 348 -19.35 13.42 16.91
N GLY A 349 -18.79 14.53 16.43
CA GLY A 349 -19.45 15.83 16.36
C GLY A 349 -19.42 16.70 17.61
N LEU A 350 -18.84 16.25 18.71
CA LEU A 350 -18.49 17.18 19.78
C LEU A 350 -17.17 17.85 19.39
N ARG A 351 -17.26 18.93 18.61
CA ARG A 351 -16.22 19.95 18.64
C ARG A 351 -16.07 20.32 20.10
N VAL A 352 -15.00 19.87 20.73
CA VAL A 352 -14.51 20.54 21.92
C VAL A 352 -14.21 21.95 21.41
N SER A 353 -15.14 22.88 21.68
CA SER A 353 -14.82 24.25 21.59
C SER A 353 -13.53 24.40 22.39
N GLN A 354 -12.50 24.91 21.76
CA GLN A 354 -11.39 25.51 22.48
C GLN A 354 -12.02 26.65 23.28
N ALA A 355 -12.57 26.27 24.40
CA ALA A 355 -13.00 27.18 25.39
C ALA A 355 -11.78 27.40 26.26
N ASN A 356 -11.21 28.57 26.03
CA ASN A 356 -10.44 29.38 26.96
C ASN A 356 -9.02 28.90 27.30
N SER A 357 -8.14 29.52 26.65
CA SER A 357 -7.09 30.28 27.39
C SER A 357 -7.07 31.70 26.91
#